data_3c4fa486a8b804c24270dd535f7df1ea
#
_entry.id   3c4fa486a8b804c24270dd535f7df1ea
#
_cell.length_a   1.000
_cell.length_b   1.000
_cell.length_c   1.000
_cell.angle_alpha   90.00
_cell.angle_beta   90.00
_cell.angle_gamma   90.00
#
_symmetry.space_group_name_H-M   'P 1'
#
loop_
_entity.id
_entity.type
_entity.pdbx_description
1 polymer ?
#
loop_
_entity_poly.entity_id
_entity_poly.type
_entity_poly.pdbx_seq_one_letter_code
_entity_poly.pdbx_strand_id
1 'polypeptide(L)'
;MATVKFRLVGKNDTSNIYIRVLNGRKLDIQAKTDLFINSKEWQIKPNLPKQSTATNKNLTTDLLKLKAFILDKFNDGNSNGLKINKDWLKHNLDVYFGRITETTQSDLLTDAIQSIIDEAPTRKNGKGGIGLSKSRINAYNSLKDILTDYQKQNSYKVK
;
A
#
# COMPACT_ATOMS: atom_id res chain seq x y z
N MET A 1 -10.44 3.16 -18.89
CA MET A 1 -10.26 4.09 -17.77
C MET A 1 -10.72 3.39 -16.50
N ALA A 2 -9.92 3.43 -15.44
CA ALA A 2 -10.31 2.80 -14.18
C ALA A 2 -11.41 3.59 -13.48
N THR A 3 -12.27 2.89 -12.77
CA THR A 3 -13.37 3.50 -12.00
C THR A 3 -13.36 2.94 -10.59
N VAL A 4 -13.38 3.82 -9.60
CA VAL A 4 -13.52 3.46 -8.19
C VAL A 4 -14.91 3.83 -7.70
N LYS A 5 -15.61 2.86 -7.09
CA LYS A 5 -16.95 3.01 -6.53
C LYS A 5 -17.00 2.45 -5.11
N PHE A 6 -17.90 2.94 -4.30
CA PHE A 6 -18.21 2.38 -3.00
C PHE A 6 -19.53 1.62 -3.05
N ARG A 7 -19.68 0.66 -2.14
CA ARG A 7 -20.94 -0.04 -1.94
C ARG A 7 -21.07 -0.49 -0.50
N LEU A 8 -22.28 -0.62 -0.01
CA LEU A 8 -22.54 -1.28 1.26
C LEU A 8 -22.58 -2.79 1.10
N VAL A 9 -22.05 -3.49 2.09
CA VAL A 9 -22.16 -4.95 2.23
C VAL A 9 -22.58 -5.24 3.66
N GLY A 10 -23.69 -5.91 3.79
CA GLY A 10 -24.35 -6.27 5.05
C GLY A 10 -25.86 -6.11 4.95
N LYS A 11 -26.59 -6.78 5.84
CA LYS A 11 -28.05 -6.71 5.96
C LYS A 11 -28.49 -6.04 7.27
N ASN A 12 -27.53 -5.66 8.12
CA ASN A 12 -27.79 -5.08 9.43
C ASN A 12 -27.95 -3.55 9.32
N ASP A 13 -28.49 -2.95 10.36
CA ASP A 13 -28.62 -1.49 10.44
C ASP A 13 -27.27 -0.79 10.24
N THR A 14 -26.18 -1.33 10.78
CA THR A 14 -24.81 -0.86 10.52
C THR A 14 -24.13 -1.79 9.53
N SER A 15 -23.76 -1.24 8.38
CA SER A 15 -23.15 -1.97 7.28
C SER A 15 -21.75 -1.46 6.95
N ASN A 16 -20.89 -2.36 6.49
CA ASN A 16 -19.53 -2.05 6.10
C ASN A 16 -19.49 -1.44 4.69
N ILE A 17 -18.65 -0.43 4.51
CA ILE A 17 -18.39 0.17 3.21
C ILE A 17 -17.26 -0.59 2.53
N TYR A 18 -17.51 -1.06 1.33
CA TYR A 18 -16.51 -1.70 0.46
C TYR A 18 -16.13 -0.75 -0.66
N ILE A 19 -14.86 -0.74 -1.00
CA ILE A 19 -14.34 -0.11 -2.20
C ILE A 19 -14.22 -1.15 -3.32
N ARG A 20 -14.61 -0.77 -4.52
CA ARG A 20 -14.54 -1.59 -5.73
C ARG A 20 -13.81 -0.84 -6.82
N VAL A 21 -12.79 -1.46 -7.41
CA VAL A 21 -11.99 -0.91 -8.51
C VAL A 21 -12.29 -1.72 -9.75
N LEU A 22 -12.65 -1.02 -10.82
CA LEU A 22 -13.01 -1.59 -12.11
C LEU A 22 -12.10 -1.02 -13.19
N ASN A 23 -11.58 -1.85 -14.10
CA ASN A 23 -10.91 -1.38 -15.31
C ASN A 23 -11.35 -2.22 -16.51
N GLY A 24 -12.41 -1.76 -17.18
CA GLY A 24 -13.07 -2.47 -18.26
C GLY A 24 -13.56 -3.83 -17.80
N ARG A 25 -13.41 -4.85 -18.67
CA ARG A 25 -13.73 -6.27 -18.36
C ARG A 25 -12.56 -7.02 -17.74
N LYS A 26 -11.37 -6.43 -17.72
CA LYS A 26 -10.12 -7.09 -17.30
C LYS A 26 -9.91 -7.09 -15.79
N LEU A 27 -10.46 -6.12 -15.07
CA LEU A 27 -10.26 -5.97 -13.64
C LEU A 27 -11.57 -5.62 -12.94
N ASP A 28 -11.91 -6.40 -11.93
CA ASP A 28 -13.00 -6.15 -11.00
C ASP A 28 -12.57 -6.69 -9.63
N ILE A 29 -12.09 -5.82 -8.79
CA ILE A 29 -11.61 -6.15 -7.46
C ILE A 29 -12.30 -5.30 -6.40
N GLN A 30 -12.46 -5.86 -5.21
CA GLN A 30 -13.07 -5.16 -4.09
C GLN A 30 -12.41 -5.55 -2.77
N ALA A 31 -12.42 -4.60 -1.84
CA ALA A 31 -11.93 -4.79 -0.49
C ALA A 31 -12.78 -4.03 0.53
N LYS A 32 -12.72 -4.50 1.77
CA LYS A 32 -13.36 -3.87 2.92
C LYS A 32 -12.55 -2.64 3.34
N THR A 33 -13.20 -1.52 3.60
CA THR A 33 -12.53 -0.29 4.07
C THR A 33 -12.42 -0.21 5.59
N ASP A 34 -13.21 -1.02 6.31
CA ASP A 34 -13.44 -0.95 7.76
C ASP A 34 -14.12 0.36 8.21
N LEU A 35 -14.69 1.10 7.26
CA LEU A 35 -15.62 2.16 7.56
C LEU A 35 -17.06 1.63 7.57
N PHE A 36 -17.85 2.15 8.48
CA PHE A 36 -19.23 1.70 8.71
C PHE A 36 -20.19 2.86 8.61
N ILE A 37 -21.40 2.57 8.20
CA ILE A 37 -22.51 3.53 8.19
C ILE A 37 -23.82 2.81 8.44
N ASN A 38 -24.81 3.55 8.98
CA ASN A 38 -26.18 3.04 9.02
C ASN A 38 -26.72 2.92 7.59
N SER A 39 -27.28 1.77 7.25
CA SER A 39 -27.78 1.47 5.90
C SER A 39 -28.84 2.46 5.43
N LYS A 40 -29.65 3.01 6.34
CA LYS A 40 -30.68 4.03 6.06
C LYS A 40 -30.08 5.37 5.65
N GLU A 41 -28.82 5.64 6.04
CA GLU A 41 -28.07 6.85 5.72
C GLU A 41 -27.25 6.74 4.42
N TRP A 42 -27.37 5.64 3.70
CA TRP A 42 -26.69 5.42 2.43
C TRP A 42 -27.57 5.73 1.23
N GLN A 43 -27.01 6.40 0.22
CA GLN A 43 -27.66 6.61 -1.08
C GLN A 43 -27.13 5.59 -2.10
N ILE A 44 -28.02 4.79 -2.66
CA ILE A 44 -27.69 3.79 -3.70
C ILE A 44 -27.14 4.47 -4.97
N LYS A 45 -27.65 5.63 -5.28
CA LYS A 45 -27.13 6.55 -6.31
C LYS A 45 -26.90 7.91 -5.65
N PRO A 46 -25.67 8.39 -5.46
CA PRO A 46 -24.39 8.07 -6.14
C PRO A 46 -23.49 7.03 -5.46
N ASN A 47 -23.96 6.17 -4.54
CA ASN A 47 -23.17 5.26 -3.71
C ASN A 47 -22.29 6.00 -2.69
N LEU A 48 -22.89 6.90 -1.97
CA LEU A 48 -22.28 7.74 -0.95
C LEU A 48 -23.25 7.95 0.23
N PRO A 49 -22.76 8.37 1.41
CA PRO A 49 -23.60 8.77 2.52
C PRO A 49 -24.58 9.90 2.16
N LYS A 50 -25.76 9.88 2.74
CA LYS A 50 -26.69 11.03 2.71
C LYS A 50 -26.03 12.22 3.40
N GLN A 51 -26.20 13.41 2.85
CA GLN A 51 -25.60 14.64 3.37
C GLN A 51 -26.43 15.29 4.50
N SER A 52 -27.15 14.46 5.27
CA SER A 52 -28.09 14.89 6.30
C SER A 52 -27.42 15.39 7.57
N THR A 53 -26.25 14.83 7.91
CA THR A 53 -25.53 15.10 9.15
C THR A 53 -24.08 15.53 8.88
N ALA A 54 -23.46 16.24 9.84
CA ALA A 54 -22.05 16.60 9.77
C ALA A 54 -21.15 15.36 9.66
N THR A 55 -21.45 14.30 10.42
CA THR A 55 -20.73 13.02 10.37
C THR A 55 -20.75 12.41 8.96
N ASN A 56 -21.91 12.40 8.31
CA ASN A 56 -22.04 11.87 6.95
C ASN A 56 -21.31 12.73 5.90
N LYS A 57 -21.26 14.04 6.10
CA LYS A 57 -20.49 14.95 5.24
C LYS A 57 -18.99 14.67 5.37
N ASN A 58 -18.50 14.52 6.61
CA ASN A 58 -17.10 14.17 6.87
C ASN A 58 -16.75 12.80 6.26
N LEU A 59 -17.58 11.78 6.49
CA LEU A 59 -17.41 10.45 5.90
C LEU A 59 -17.39 10.50 4.37
N THR A 60 -18.24 11.30 3.75
CA THR A 60 -18.21 11.50 2.30
C THR A 60 -16.90 12.11 1.83
N THR A 61 -16.40 13.12 2.53
CA THR A 61 -15.10 13.74 2.23
C THR A 61 -13.97 12.72 2.32
N ASP A 62 -13.95 11.88 3.35
CA ASP A 62 -12.94 10.85 3.55
C ASP A 62 -13.01 9.76 2.48
N LEU A 63 -14.22 9.35 2.08
CA LEU A 63 -14.41 8.42 0.98
C LEU A 63 -13.91 9.01 -0.36
N LEU A 64 -14.14 10.29 -0.61
CA LEU A 64 -13.65 10.94 -1.84
C LEU A 64 -12.12 11.05 -1.85
N LYS A 65 -11.49 11.36 -0.70
CA LYS A 65 -10.02 11.34 -0.56
C LYS A 65 -9.46 9.94 -0.81
N LEU A 66 -10.07 8.92 -0.19
CA LEU A 66 -9.69 7.52 -0.42
C LEU A 66 -9.82 7.12 -1.89
N LYS A 67 -10.91 7.53 -2.55
CA LYS A 67 -11.12 7.30 -3.97
C LYS A 67 -10.01 7.91 -4.82
N ALA A 68 -9.62 9.15 -4.57
CA ALA A 68 -8.54 9.84 -5.26
C ALA A 68 -7.22 9.10 -5.05
N PHE A 69 -6.86 8.79 -3.80
CA PHE A 69 -5.66 8.04 -3.47
C PHE A 69 -5.56 6.70 -4.21
N ILE A 70 -6.62 5.89 -4.20
CA ILE A 70 -6.62 4.58 -4.89
C ILE A 70 -6.53 4.74 -6.41
N LEU A 71 -7.12 5.79 -7.00
CA LEU A 71 -6.98 6.07 -8.43
C LEU A 71 -5.56 6.46 -8.81
N ASP A 72 -4.89 7.29 -8.01
CA ASP A 72 -3.51 7.70 -8.23
C ASP A 72 -2.58 6.49 -8.14
N LYS A 73 -2.69 5.69 -7.07
CA LYS A 73 -1.93 4.44 -6.92
C LYS A 73 -2.21 3.43 -8.05
N PHE A 74 -3.45 3.38 -8.55
CA PHE A 74 -3.80 2.54 -9.70
C PHE A 74 -3.10 3.00 -10.98
N ASN A 75 -3.09 4.30 -11.25
CA ASN A 75 -2.45 4.86 -12.44
C ASN A 75 -0.93 4.62 -12.39
N ASP A 76 -0.30 4.88 -11.25
CA ASP A 76 1.13 4.63 -11.04
C ASP A 76 1.46 3.13 -11.19
N GLY A 77 0.70 2.26 -10.56
CA GLY A 77 0.90 0.82 -10.65
C GLY A 77 0.72 0.30 -12.08
N ASN A 78 -0.29 0.79 -12.79
CA ASN A 78 -0.54 0.42 -14.18
C ASN A 78 0.57 0.90 -15.12
N SER A 79 1.09 2.11 -14.91
CA SER A 79 2.20 2.68 -15.69
C SER A 79 3.51 1.91 -15.47
N ASN A 80 3.71 1.39 -14.27
CA ASN A 80 4.89 0.61 -13.89
C ASN A 80 4.73 -0.90 -14.15
N GLY A 81 3.63 -1.34 -14.77
CA GLY A 81 3.39 -2.74 -15.08
C GLY A 81 3.13 -3.63 -13.86
N LEU A 82 2.76 -3.06 -12.71
CA LEU A 82 2.46 -3.83 -11.51
C LEU A 82 1.22 -4.70 -11.67
N LYS A 83 1.25 -5.89 -11.09
CA LYS A 83 0.08 -6.76 -11.03
C LYS A 83 -0.94 -6.22 -10.03
N ILE A 84 -1.99 -5.59 -10.55
CA ILE A 84 -3.08 -5.05 -9.73
C ILE A 84 -4.09 -6.17 -9.46
N ASN A 85 -4.20 -6.55 -8.18
CA ASN A 85 -5.09 -7.61 -7.70
C ASN A 85 -5.73 -7.22 -6.36
N LYS A 86 -6.46 -8.13 -5.73
CA LYS A 86 -7.13 -7.88 -4.44
C LYS A 86 -6.14 -7.58 -3.31
N ASP A 87 -4.97 -8.23 -3.32
CA ASP A 87 -3.94 -8.02 -2.29
C ASP A 87 -3.30 -6.64 -2.44
N TRP A 88 -3.05 -6.20 -3.69
CA TRP A 88 -2.64 -4.84 -3.99
C TRP A 88 -3.64 -3.81 -3.44
N LEU A 89 -4.95 -4.02 -3.66
CA LEU A 89 -5.98 -3.11 -3.15
C LEU A 89 -6.00 -3.07 -1.62
N LYS A 90 -5.91 -4.24 -0.96
CA LYS A 90 -5.86 -4.34 0.49
C LYS A 90 -4.62 -3.63 1.05
N HIS A 91 -3.44 -3.87 0.47
CA HIS A 91 -2.20 -3.21 0.86
C HIS A 91 -2.33 -1.68 0.80
N ASN A 92 -2.83 -1.12 -0.31
CA ASN A 92 -3.00 0.33 -0.44
C ASN A 92 -4.05 0.91 0.53
N LEU A 93 -5.07 0.14 0.91
CA LEU A 93 -5.99 0.54 1.98
C LEU A 93 -5.29 0.57 3.34
N ASP A 94 -4.47 -0.43 3.65
CA ASP A 94 -3.72 -0.49 4.89
C ASP A 94 -2.69 0.65 5.00
N VAL A 95 -2.06 1.02 3.88
CA VAL A 95 -1.22 2.23 3.79
C VAL A 95 -2.03 3.50 4.03
N TYR A 96 -3.15 3.68 3.33
CA TYR A 96 -4.00 4.88 3.46
C TYR A 96 -4.47 5.11 4.90
N PHE A 97 -4.84 4.04 5.59
CA PHE A 97 -5.29 4.10 6.99
C PHE A 97 -4.15 4.08 8.02
N GLY A 98 -2.88 4.10 7.57
CA GLY A 98 -1.72 4.08 8.45
C GLY A 98 -1.55 2.78 9.25
N ARG A 99 -2.17 1.67 8.80
CA ARG A 99 -2.04 0.34 9.42
C ARG A 99 -0.70 -0.30 9.12
N ILE A 100 -0.13 0.05 7.97
CA ILE A 100 1.23 -0.29 7.56
C ILE A 100 1.90 0.99 7.05
N THR A 101 3.18 1.12 7.33
CA THR A 101 3.98 2.18 6.71
C THR A 101 4.33 1.73 5.30
N GLU A 102 4.14 2.59 4.29
CA GLU A 102 4.81 2.38 3.00
C GLU A 102 6.32 2.37 3.27
N THR A 103 6.88 1.20 3.48
CA THR A 103 8.29 1.06 3.24
C THR A 103 8.44 1.23 1.73
N THR A 104 8.96 2.37 1.31
CA THR A 104 9.58 2.50 -0.01
C THR A 104 10.77 1.54 0.01
N GLN A 105 10.50 0.23 -0.16
CA GLN A 105 11.56 -0.68 -0.50
C GLN A 105 12.04 -0.22 -1.87
N SER A 106 13.13 0.53 -1.82
CA SER A 106 13.86 0.82 -3.03
C SER A 106 14.19 -0.52 -3.68
N ASP A 107 13.89 -0.66 -4.97
CA ASP A 107 14.25 -1.84 -5.76
C ASP A 107 15.78 -1.94 -5.95
N LEU A 108 16.55 -1.03 -5.34
CA LEU A 108 18.00 -1.00 -5.46
C LEU A 108 18.65 -1.98 -4.48
N LEU A 109 19.55 -2.80 -4.99
CA LEU A 109 20.31 -3.75 -4.20
C LEU A 109 21.12 -3.06 -3.08
N THR A 110 21.64 -1.86 -3.33
CA THR A 110 22.36 -1.04 -2.33
C THR A 110 21.47 -0.68 -1.13
N ASP A 111 20.20 -0.42 -1.35
CA ASP A 111 19.27 -0.06 -0.28
C ASP A 111 18.80 -1.30 0.49
N ALA A 112 18.66 -2.44 -0.19
CA ALA A 112 18.41 -3.72 0.47
C ALA A 112 19.59 -4.12 1.39
N ILE A 113 20.84 -3.89 0.95
CA ILE A 113 22.02 -4.12 1.77
C ILE A 113 22.05 -3.15 2.96
N GLN A 114 21.70 -1.88 2.77
CA GLN A 114 21.61 -0.91 3.87
C GLN A 114 20.60 -1.35 4.92
N SER A 115 19.41 -1.78 4.51
CA SER A 115 18.40 -2.31 5.44
C SER A 115 18.93 -3.48 6.27
N ILE A 116 19.71 -4.38 5.67
CA ILE A 116 20.35 -5.50 6.41
C ILE A 116 21.34 -4.98 7.46
N ILE A 117 22.10 -3.92 7.14
CA ILE A 117 23.06 -3.30 8.04
C ILE A 117 22.33 -2.61 9.20
N ASP A 118 21.26 -1.89 8.93
CA ASP A 118 20.47 -1.16 9.93
C ASP A 118 19.75 -2.12 10.89
N GLU A 119 19.27 -3.25 10.37
CA GLU A 119 18.65 -4.33 11.17
C GLU A 119 19.68 -5.22 11.90
N ALA A 120 20.97 -5.07 11.61
CA ALA A 120 22.03 -5.98 12.12
C ALA A 120 22.00 -6.21 13.63
N PRO A 121 21.67 -5.21 14.50
CA PRO A 121 21.62 -5.43 15.96
C PRO A 121 20.51 -6.38 16.41
N THR A 122 19.39 -6.44 15.69
CA THR A 122 18.17 -7.19 16.05
C THR A 122 17.98 -8.46 15.25
N ARG A 123 18.76 -8.65 14.17
CA ARG A 123 18.58 -9.75 13.23
C ARG A 123 19.05 -11.08 13.85
N LYS A 124 18.25 -12.15 13.71
CA LYS A 124 18.63 -13.49 14.14
C LYS A 124 19.81 -13.99 13.32
N ASN A 125 20.86 -14.48 14.00
CA ASN A 125 21.99 -15.11 13.34
C ASN A 125 21.77 -16.63 13.16
N GLY A 126 22.57 -17.26 12.30
CA GLY A 126 22.44 -18.69 11.99
C GLY A 126 22.77 -19.63 13.18
N LYS A 127 23.20 -19.09 14.32
CA LYS A 127 23.48 -19.85 15.56
C LYS A 127 22.38 -19.65 16.62
N GLY A 128 21.24 -19.06 16.25
CA GLY A 128 20.10 -18.84 17.14
C GLY A 128 20.22 -17.62 18.08
N GLY A 129 21.30 -16.84 18.00
CA GLY A 129 21.48 -15.59 18.73
C GLY A 129 20.91 -14.38 17.99
N ILE A 130 20.88 -13.23 18.66
CA ILE A 130 20.47 -11.93 18.12
C ILE A 130 21.72 -11.11 17.78
N GLY A 131 21.67 -10.42 16.65
CA GLY A 131 22.74 -9.57 16.14
C GLY A 131 23.68 -10.27 15.14
N LEU A 132 24.11 -9.50 14.13
CA LEU A 132 25.14 -9.94 13.18
C LEU A 132 26.53 -9.61 13.74
N SER A 133 27.50 -10.45 13.42
CA SER A 133 28.90 -10.19 13.81
C SER A 133 29.44 -8.95 13.09
N LYS A 134 30.38 -8.25 13.73
CA LYS A 134 31.07 -7.08 13.17
C LYS A 134 31.72 -7.39 11.79
N SER A 135 32.31 -8.58 11.66
CA SER A 135 32.91 -9.03 10.40
C SER A 135 31.85 -9.12 9.27
N ARG A 136 30.65 -9.62 9.56
CA ARG A 136 29.56 -9.72 8.58
C ARG A 136 29.01 -8.34 8.20
N ILE A 137 28.90 -7.42 9.16
CA ILE A 137 28.49 -6.03 8.88
C ILE A 137 29.53 -5.35 7.98
N ASN A 138 30.83 -5.52 8.26
CA ASN A 138 31.89 -4.99 7.42
C ASN A 138 31.83 -5.56 5.99
N ALA A 139 31.54 -6.85 5.83
CA ALA A 139 31.38 -7.46 4.51
C ALA A 139 30.22 -6.85 3.71
N TYR A 140 29.08 -6.57 4.37
CA TYR A 140 27.94 -5.87 3.73
C TYR A 140 28.28 -4.42 3.35
N ASN A 141 29.01 -3.69 4.20
CA ASN A 141 29.48 -2.35 3.87
C ASN A 141 30.39 -2.36 2.63
N SER A 142 31.39 -3.25 2.59
CA SER A 142 32.30 -3.38 1.44
C SER A 142 31.54 -3.73 0.15
N LEU A 143 30.56 -4.65 0.22
CA LEU A 143 29.74 -4.99 -0.93
C LEU A 143 28.91 -3.80 -1.42
N LYS A 144 28.32 -3.03 -0.49
CA LYS A 144 27.56 -1.83 -0.80
C LYS A 144 28.43 -0.76 -1.49
N ASP A 145 29.65 -0.56 -0.99
CA ASP A 145 30.61 0.41 -1.56
C ASP A 145 30.98 0.01 -3.00
N ILE A 146 31.32 -1.26 -3.23
CA ILE A 146 31.63 -1.80 -4.57
C ILE A 146 30.46 -1.59 -5.54
N LEU A 147 29.23 -1.91 -5.12
CA LEU A 147 28.03 -1.74 -5.94
C LEU A 147 27.75 -0.25 -6.24
N THR A 148 27.97 0.61 -5.25
CA THR A 148 27.78 2.06 -5.41
C THR A 148 28.79 2.63 -6.43
N ASP A 149 30.04 2.20 -6.36
CA ASP A 149 31.06 2.62 -7.31
C ASP A 149 30.81 2.08 -8.72
N TYR A 150 30.37 0.83 -8.83
CA TYR A 150 29.96 0.23 -10.09
C TYR A 150 28.81 1.03 -10.74
N GLN A 151 27.78 1.40 -9.96
CA GLN A 151 26.64 2.20 -10.44
C GLN A 151 27.06 3.58 -10.92
N LYS A 152 28.02 4.23 -10.23
CA LYS A 152 28.56 5.53 -10.64
C LYS A 152 29.33 5.44 -11.96
N GLN A 153 30.17 4.40 -12.12
CA GLN A 153 31.00 4.23 -13.31
C GLN A 153 30.18 3.88 -14.56
N ASN A 154 29.12 3.11 -14.41
CA ASN A 154 28.34 2.58 -15.54
C ASN A 154 27.02 3.32 -15.77
N SER A 155 26.69 4.35 -14.99
CA SER A 155 25.38 5.04 -15.02
C SER A 155 24.18 4.10 -14.97
N TYR A 156 24.35 2.96 -14.30
CA TYR A 156 23.36 1.86 -14.22
C TYR A 156 23.04 1.54 -12.75
N LYS A 157 21.76 1.43 -12.42
CA LYS A 157 21.30 1.07 -11.08
C LYS A 157 21.03 -0.44 -11.00
N VAL A 158 21.73 -1.13 -10.11
CA VAL A 158 21.52 -2.55 -9.84
C VAL A 158 20.27 -2.73 -8.99
N LYS A 159 19.30 -3.49 -9.51
CA LYS A 159 18.04 -3.82 -8.83
C LYS A 159 18.08 -5.21 -8.21
#